data_75776fc97cea0651ce71515391aa21da
#
_entry.id   75776fc97cea0651ce71515391aa21da
#
_cell.length_a   1.000
_cell.length_b   1.000
_cell.length_c   1.000
_cell.angle_alpha   90.00
_cell.angle_beta   90.00
_cell.angle_gamma   90.00
#
_symmetry.space_group_name_H-M   'P 1'
#
loop_
_entity.id
_entity.type
_entity.pdbx_description
1 polymer ?
#
loop_
_entity_poly.entity_id
_entity_poly.type
_entity_poly.pdbx_seq_one_letter_code
_entity_poly.pdbx_strand_id
1 'polypeptide(L)'
;RKGCRIAAIKSGSSEAGSRAASSHTGALASPDVAVDALFKKAGIVRCYGREELCTVGNIFTYPHFEGKNIAIITHAGGPAVMLTDALSKAGLNIPHIEGKQADELLTKLFPGSAVGNPIDFLATGTPEQLGTIIDYCDTKFDGIDAMCVIFGTPGLAPIHEAYRVLSDKMKTAKKPIFPILPSTLVAGEE
;
A
#
# COMPACT_ATOMS: atom_id res chain seq x y z
N ARG A 1 20.81 14.21 11.33
CA ARG A 1 19.42 13.68 11.27
C ARG A 1 19.46 12.26 11.82
N LYS A 2 18.74 11.97 12.93
CA LYS A 2 18.80 10.68 13.65
C LYS A 2 17.89 9.59 13.02
N GLY A 3 17.57 9.66 11.71
CA GLY A 3 16.70 8.68 11.04
C GLY A 3 15.23 8.71 11.48
N CYS A 4 14.81 9.74 12.22
CA CYS A 4 13.43 9.87 12.67
C CYS A 4 12.53 10.32 11.51
N ARG A 5 11.46 9.56 11.25
CA ARG A 5 10.43 9.93 10.28
C ARG A 5 9.38 10.77 11.00
N ILE A 6 9.00 11.90 10.41
CA ILE A 6 8.05 12.84 11.02
C ILE A 6 6.93 13.13 10.02
N ALA A 7 5.69 13.01 10.46
CA ALA A 7 4.51 13.50 9.78
C ALA A 7 3.81 14.53 10.66
N ALA A 8 3.22 15.56 10.05
CA ALA A 8 2.56 16.62 10.80
C ALA A 8 1.38 17.23 10.05
N ILE A 9 0.37 17.64 10.80
CA ILE A 9 -0.72 18.47 10.33
C ILE A 9 -0.47 19.90 10.79
N LYS A 10 -0.66 20.86 9.88
CA LYS A 10 -0.74 22.28 10.23
C LYS A 10 -2.16 22.76 9.96
N SER A 11 -2.87 23.15 11.01
CA SER A 11 -4.20 23.76 10.93
C SER A 11 -4.12 25.23 10.48
N GLY A 12 -5.23 25.76 9.97
CA GLY A 12 -5.28 27.14 9.48
C GLY A 12 -4.48 27.37 8.19
N SER A 13 -4.62 26.45 7.22
CA SER A 13 -3.98 26.55 5.90
C SER A 13 -4.70 27.49 4.94
N SER A 14 -5.99 27.74 5.15
CA SER A 14 -6.78 28.74 4.43
C SER A 14 -6.89 30.03 5.23
N GLU A 15 -7.29 31.12 4.58
CA GLU A 15 -7.53 32.40 5.25
C GLU A 15 -8.57 32.30 6.36
N ALA A 16 -9.69 31.61 6.08
CA ALA A 16 -10.73 31.37 7.08
C ALA A 16 -10.25 30.50 8.25
N GLY A 17 -9.49 29.43 7.93
CA GLY A 17 -8.90 28.57 8.94
C GLY A 17 -7.86 29.29 9.80
N SER A 18 -7.06 30.18 9.21
CA SER A 18 -6.09 31.01 9.93
C SER A 18 -6.80 31.97 10.90
N ARG A 19 -7.88 32.63 10.49
CA ARG A 19 -8.70 33.46 11.38
C ARG A 19 -9.28 32.65 12.54
N ALA A 20 -9.82 31.46 12.25
CA ALA A 20 -10.36 30.58 13.29
C ALA A 20 -9.27 30.12 14.27
N ALA A 21 -8.09 29.73 13.80
CA ALA A 21 -6.98 29.33 14.64
C ALA A 21 -6.47 30.48 15.53
N SER A 22 -6.35 31.68 15.00
CA SER A 22 -5.95 32.89 15.76
C SER A 22 -6.97 33.25 16.83
N SER A 23 -8.27 33.14 16.54
CA SER A 23 -9.34 33.35 17.50
C SER A 23 -9.30 32.35 18.66
N HIS A 24 -8.87 31.12 18.38
CA HIS A 24 -8.88 30.04 19.38
C HIS A 24 -7.66 30.04 20.30
N THR A 25 -6.50 30.46 19.79
CA THR A 25 -5.22 30.41 20.53
C THR A 25 -4.71 31.78 20.97
N GLY A 26 -5.32 32.87 20.52
CA GLY A 26 -4.85 34.23 20.76
C GLY A 26 -3.51 34.57 20.07
N ALA A 27 -2.96 33.65 19.31
CA ALA A 27 -1.71 33.82 18.60
C ALA A 27 -1.92 33.95 17.09
N LEU A 28 -1.07 34.77 16.44
CA LEU A 28 -1.05 34.86 14.99
C LEU A 28 -0.63 33.51 14.38
N ALA A 29 -1.47 32.97 13.52
CA ALA A 29 -1.14 31.77 12.78
C ALA A 29 0.01 32.05 11.80
N SER A 30 1.04 31.23 11.82
CA SER A 30 2.16 31.34 10.86
C SER A 30 1.66 31.20 9.42
N PRO A 31 2.21 31.96 8.46
CA PRO A 31 1.86 31.83 7.04
C PRO A 31 2.02 30.41 6.55
N ASP A 32 1.02 29.88 5.87
CA ASP A 32 0.99 28.47 5.44
C ASP A 32 2.16 28.12 4.52
N VAL A 33 2.51 29.03 3.61
CA VAL A 33 3.65 28.87 2.68
C VAL A 33 4.98 28.71 3.43
N ALA A 34 5.17 29.46 4.50
CA ALA A 34 6.40 29.39 5.30
C ALA A 34 6.51 28.05 6.04
N VAL A 35 5.39 27.55 6.59
CA VAL A 35 5.35 26.26 7.26
C VAL A 35 5.56 25.11 6.27
N ASP A 36 4.98 25.19 5.07
CA ASP A 36 5.17 24.20 4.02
C ASP A 36 6.65 24.13 3.57
N ALA A 37 7.27 25.29 3.38
CA ALA A 37 8.70 25.37 3.04
C ALA A 37 9.59 24.79 4.16
N LEU A 38 9.25 25.07 5.42
CA LEU A 38 9.94 24.50 6.58
C LEU A 38 9.81 22.98 6.64
N PHE A 39 8.60 22.46 6.45
CA PHE A 39 8.34 21.01 6.45
C PHE A 39 9.15 20.32 5.35
N LYS A 40 9.10 20.83 4.13
CA LYS A 40 9.91 20.34 3.00
C LYS A 40 11.40 20.34 3.32
N LYS A 41 11.93 21.46 3.83
CA LYS A 41 13.35 21.59 4.20
C LYS A 41 13.74 20.62 5.32
N ALA A 42 12.87 20.41 6.28
CA ALA A 42 13.11 19.51 7.40
C ALA A 42 12.88 18.02 7.05
N GLY A 43 12.29 17.70 5.90
CA GLY A 43 11.91 16.35 5.53
C GLY A 43 10.71 15.83 6.32
N ILE A 44 9.80 16.72 6.72
CA ILE A 44 8.55 16.39 7.41
C ILE A 44 7.49 16.15 6.34
N VAL A 45 6.79 15.02 6.44
CA VAL A 45 5.63 14.73 5.58
C VAL A 45 4.45 15.55 6.07
N ARG A 46 3.97 16.47 5.23
CA ARG A 46 2.79 17.27 5.53
C ARG A 46 1.53 16.45 5.27
N CYS A 47 0.63 16.43 6.24
CA CYS A 47 -0.68 15.80 6.14
C CYS A 47 -1.78 16.87 6.30
N TYR A 48 -2.88 16.72 5.57
CA TYR A 48 -4.00 17.68 5.56
C TYR A 48 -5.23 17.21 6.34
N GLY A 49 -5.20 15.97 6.88
CA GLY A 49 -6.26 15.40 7.68
C GLY A 49 -5.76 14.29 8.60
N ARG A 50 -6.60 13.90 9.56
CA ARG A 50 -6.28 12.84 10.53
C ARG A 50 -6.07 11.49 9.84
N GLU A 51 -6.89 11.15 8.87
CA GLU A 51 -6.79 9.90 8.11
C GLU A 51 -5.45 9.81 7.39
N GLU A 52 -5.05 10.88 6.71
CA GLU A 52 -3.75 10.95 6.04
C GLU A 52 -2.59 10.84 7.04
N LEU A 53 -2.68 11.50 8.20
CA LEU A 53 -1.66 11.39 9.25
C LEU A 53 -1.55 9.96 9.77
N CYS A 54 -2.67 9.28 10.01
CA CYS A 54 -2.70 7.89 10.44
C CYS A 54 -2.11 6.96 9.37
N THR A 55 -2.47 7.18 8.10
CA THR A 55 -1.94 6.41 6.97
C THR A 55 -0.43 6.57 6.84
N VAL A 56 0.08 7.81 6.89
CA VAL A 56 1.52 8.09 6.84
C VAL A 56 2.23 7.51 8.07
N GLY A 57 1.62 7.62 9.26
CA GLY A 57 2.14 7.00 10.47
C GLY A 57 2.28 5.49 10.35
N ASN A 58 1.27 4.83 9.80
CA ASN A 58 1.33 3.41 9.50
C ASN A 58 2.46 3.06 8.52
N ILE A 59 2.58 3.80 7.41
CA ILE A 59 3.64 3.59 6.42
C ILE A 59 5.02 3.73 7.07
N PHE A 60 5.19 4.60 8.06
CA PHE A 60 6.45 4.76 8.76
C PHE A 60 6.88 3.54 9.59
N THR A 61 5.96 2.63 9.89
CA THR A 61 6.26 1.37 10.58
C THR A 61 6.81 0.30 9.65
N TYR A 62 6.60 0.45 8.34
CA TYR A 62 7.13 -0.49 7.36
C TYR A 62 8.63 -0.31 7.15
N PRO A 63 9.35 -1.39 6.82
CA PRO A 63 10.76 -1.30 6.47
C PRO A 63 10.96 -0.39 5.27
N HIS A 64 12.05 0.36 5.28
CA HIS A 64 12.44 1.14 4.11
C HIS A 64 12.87 0.19 3.00
N PHE A 65 12.39 0.40 1.78
CA PHE A 65 12.87 -0.31 0.60
C PHE A 65 13.34 0.71 -0.45
N GLU A 66 14.35 0.32 -1.19
CA GLU A 66 14.88 1.08 -2.33
C GLU A 66 14.36 0.39 -3.59
N GLY A 67 13.67 1.14 -4.43
CA GLY A 67 13.11 0.60 -5.66
C GLY A 67 11.77 1.24 -5.99
N LYS A 68 11.26 0.91 -7.19
CA LYS A 68 10.01 1.48 -7.70
C LYS A 68 9.10 0.45 -8.36
N ASN A 69 9.55 -0.80 -8.44
CA ASN A 69 8.88 -1.84 -9.19
C ASN A 69 7.95 -2.63 -8.26
N ILE A 70 6.66 -2.48 -8.45
CA ILE A 70 5.64 -3.05 -7.57
C ILE A 70 4.92 -4.19 -8.29
N ALA A 71 4.82 -5.35 -7.63
CA ALA A 71 3.87 -6.38 -8.03
C ALA A 71 2.52 -6.12 -7.35
N ILE A 72 1.45 -6.20 -8.12
CA ILE A 72 0.08 -6.15 -7.62
C ILE A 72 -0.49 -7.56 -7.67
N ILE A 73 -0.91 -8.09 -6.53
CA ILE A 73 -1.51 -9.42 -6.39
C ILE A 73 -2.97 -9.22 -6.00
N THR A 74 -3.89 -9.81 -6.72
CA THR A 74 -5.32 -9.59 -6.49
C THR A 74 -6.18 -10.79 -6.86
N HIS A 75 -7.34 -10.88 -6.22
CA HIS A 75 -8.46 -11.70 -6.66
C HIS A 75 -9.63 -10.86 -7.19
N ALA A 76 -9.42 -9.55 -7.35
CA ALA A 76 -10.44 -8.58 -7.76
C ALA A 76 -9.85 -7.60 -8.77
N GLY A 77 -10.11 -7.80 -10.05
CA GLY A 77 -9.49 -7.07 -11.14
C GLY A 77 -9.76 -5.55 -11.11
N GLY A 78 -10.98 -5.11 -10.79
CA GLY A 78 -11.33 -3.69 -10.76
C GLY A 78 -10.45 -2.84 -9.84
N PRO A 79 -10.35 -3.16 -8.55
CA PRO A 79 -9.43 -2.48 -7.62
C PRO A 79 -7.97 -2.52 -8.05
N ALA A 80 -7.51 -3.60 -8.71
CA ALA A 80 -6.14 -3.69 -9.21
C ALA A 80 -5.85 -2.67 -10.33
N VAL A 81 -6.79 -2.45 -11.24
CA VAL A 81 -6.66 -1.41 -12.29
C VAL A 81 -6.55 -0.02 -11.64
N MET A 82 -7.42 0.29 -10.68
CA MET A 82 -7.38 1.57 -9.98
C MET A 82 -6.05 1.80 -9.24
N LEU A 83 -5.53 0.75 -8.58
CA LEU A 83 -4.23 0.83 -7.89
C LEU A 83 -3.08 0.99 -8.89
N THR A 84 -3.10 0.27 -10.00
CA THR A 84 -2.10 0.41 -11.08
C THR A 84 -2.01 1.86 -11.56
N ASP A 85 -3.15 2.49 -11.82
CA ASP A 85 -3.20 3.89 -12.23
C ASP A 85 -2.67 4.84 -11.16
N ALA A 86 -3.03 4.61 -9.89
CA ALA A 86 -2.60 5.45 -8.78
C ALA A 86 -1.09 5.36 -8.55
N LEU A 87 -0.54 4.15 -8.53
CA LEU A 87 0.90 3.92 -8.35
C LEU A 87 1.72 4.48 -9.52
N SER A 88 1.25 4.28 -10.76
CA SER A 88 1.91 4.83 -11.95
C SER A 88 1.93 6.35 -11.95
N LYS A 89 0.82 7.00 -11.57
CA LYS A 89 0.75 8.47 -11.41
C LYS A 89 1.67 8.98 -10.28
N ALA A 90 1.91 8.16 -9.26
CA ALA A 90 2.85 8.46 -8.18
C ALA A 90 4.33 8.21 -8.56
N GLY A 91 4.61 7.75 -9.78
CA GLY A 91 5.97 7.52 -10.28
C GLY A 91 6.56 6.16 -9.90
N LEU A 92 5.70 5.21 -9.52
CA LEU A 92 6.07 3.81 -9.35
C LEU A 92 5.84 3.03 -10.64
N ASN A 93 6.57 1.93 -10.82
CA ASN A 93 6.47 1.07 -11.98
C ASN A 93 5.68 -0.19 -11.63
N ILE A 94 4.86 -0.64 -12.58
CA ILE A 94 4.19 -1.95 -12.53
C ILE A 94 4.75 -2.77 -13.70
N PRO A 95 5.95 -3.37 -13.53
CA PRO A 95 6.63 -4.04 -14.63
C PRO A 95 5.85 -5.26 -15.09
N HIS A 96 5.82 -5.49 -16.39
CA HIS A 96 5.24 -6.72 -16.93
C HIS A 96 6.05 -7.93 -16.50
N ILE A 97 5.37 -8.97 -16.00
CA ILE A 97 5.98 -10.22 -15.55
C ILE A 97 5.76 -11.26 -16.64
N GLU A 98 6.85 -11.78 -17.20
CA GLU A 98 6.84 -12.74 -18.32
C GLU A 98 8.02 -13.72 -18.23
N GLY A 99 8.02 -14.70 -19.11
CA GLY A 99 9.09 -15.67 -19.23
C GLY A 99 8.88 -16.94 -18.39
N LYS A 100 9.88 -17.81 -18.37
CA LYS A 100 9.79 -19.18 -17.83
C LYS A 100 9.22 -19.24 -16.40
N GLN A 101 9.57 -18.31 -15.55
CA GLN A 101 9.11 -18.30 -14.15
C GLN A 101 7.63 -17.86 -14.05
N ALA A 102 7.19 -16.96 -14.93
CA ALA A 102 5.77 -16.59 -15.03
C ALA A 102 4.93 -17.76 -15.55
N ASP A 103 5.42 -18.44 -16.58
CA ASP A 103 4.78 -19.63 -17.14
C ASP A 103 4.69 -20.75 -16.08
N GLU A 104 5.75 -20.96 -15.31
CA GLU A 104 5.76 -21.92 -14.20
C GLU A 104 4.75 -21.55 -13.11
N LEU A 105 4.68 -20.29 -12.72
CA LEU A 105 3.68 -19.81 -11.75
C LEU A 105 2.26 -20.07 -12.27
N LEU A 106 2.00 -19.74 -13.54
CA LEU A 106 0.69 -19.91 -14.14
C LEU A 106 0.18 -21.37 -14.07
N THR A 107 1.07 -22.37 -14.18
CA THR A 107 0.71 -23.78 -14.04
C THR A 107 0.22 -24.17 -12.64
N LYS A 108 0.50 -23.35 -11.62
CA LYS A 108 0.12 -23.58 -10.21
C LYS A 108 -1.17 -22.86 -9.84
N LEU A 109 -1.71 -22.06 -10.75
CA LEU A 109 -2.93 -21.29 -10.56
C LEU A 109 -4.11 -21.92 -11.30
N PHE A 110 -5.31 -21.50 -10.98
CA PHE A 110 -6.50 -21.98 -11.70
C PHE A 110 -6.54 -21.45 -13.12
N PRO A 111 -7.12 -22.22 -14.07
CA PRO A 111 -7.36 -21.74 -15.42
C PRO A 111 -8.15 -20.43 -15.43
N GLY A 112 -7.66 -19.45 -16.18
CA GLY A 112 -8.22 -18.09 -16.24
C GLY A 112 -7.47 -17.09 -15.35
N SER A 113 -6.53 -17.54 -14.50
CA SER A 113 -5.61 -16.65 -13.80
C SER A 113 -4.66 -15.92 -14.77
N ALA A 114 -4.12 -14.79 -14.36
CA ALA A 114 -3.14 -14.02 -15.11
C ALA A 114 -1.93 -13.67 -14.24
N VAL A 115 -0.73 -13.76 -14.79
CA VAL A 115 0.54 -13.49 -14.05
C VAL A 115 1.30 -12.27 -14.57
N GLY A 116 0.76 -11.54 -15.53
CA GLY A 116 1.46 -10.44 -16.21
C GLY A 116 1.69 -9.16 -15.38
N ASN A 117 1.21 -9.07 -14.19
CA ASN A 117 1.18 -7.90 -13.29
C ASN A 117 0.21 -6.79 -13.78
N PRO A 118 -0.94 -6.61 -13.13
CA PRO A 118 -1.37 -7.31 -11.89
C PRO A 118 -1.50 -8.82 -12.06
N ILE A 119 -1.10 -9.55 -10.99
CA ILE A 119 -1.29 -10.99 -10.90
C ILE A 119 -2.70 -11.25 -10.37
N ASP A 120 -3.58 -11.71 -11.24
CA ASP A 120 -4.97 -12.03 -10.90
C ASP A 120 -5.13 -13.54 -10.72
N PHE A 121 -5.36 -13.98 -9.48
CA PHE A 121 -5.55 -15.39 -9.16
C PHE A 121 -7.01 -15.78 -8.94
N LEU A 122 -7.93 -14.95 -9.43
CA LEU A 122 -9.39 -15.11 -9.43
C LEU A 122 -10.02 -15.05 -8.02
N ALA A 123 -11.31 -14.73 -7.98
CA ALA A 123 -12.09 -14.74 -6.73
C ALA A 123 -12.22 -16.14 -6.08
N THR A 124 -11.98 -17.19 -6.85
CA THR A 124 -11.96 -18.60 -6.41
C THR A 124 -10.58 -19.09 -6.01
N GLY A 125 -9.55 -18.24 -6.10
CA GLY A 125 -8.18 -18.57 -5.75
C GLY A 125 -8.04 -18.98 -4.28
N THR A 126 -7.11 -19.91 -4.02
CA THR A 126 -6.93 -20.46 -2.68
C THR A 126 -5.85 -19.74 -1.89
N PRO A 127 -5.84 -19.88 -0.55
CA PRO A 127 -4.76 -19.36 0.30
C PRO A 127 -3.37 -19.88 -0.10
N GLU A 128 -3.28 -21.15 -0.53
CA GLU A 128 -2.02 -21.75 -1.00
C GLU A 128 -1.52 -21.10 -2.29
N GLN A 129 -2.44 -20.77 -3.20
CA GLN A 129 -2.09 -20.05 -4.43
C GLN A 129 -1.58 -18.64 -4.10
N LEU A 130 -2.22 -17.93 -3.17
CA LEU A 130 -1.75 -16.64 -2.69
C LEU A 130 -0.32 -16.75 -2.13
N GLY A 131 -0.07 -17.72 -1.26
CA GLY A 131 1.26 -17.96 -0.70
C GLY A 131 2.30 -18.24 -1.77
N THR A 132 1.94 -19.05 -2.77
CA THR A 132 2.82 -19.36 -3.91
C THR A 132 3.14 -18.12 -4.73
N ILE A 133 2.16 -17.27 -5.04
CA ILE A 133 2.39 -16.02 -5.78
C ILE A 133 3.33 -15.10 -5.02
N ILE A 134 3.11 -14.94 -3.71
CA ILE A 134 3.98 -14.11 -2.86
C ILE A 134 5.41 -14.65 -2.88
N ASP A 135 5.62 -15.97 -2.78
CA ASP A 135 6.94 -16.57 -2.83
C ASP A 135 7.65 -16.34 -4.17
N TYR A 136 6.91 -16.38 -5.28
CA TYR A 136 7.47 -16.06 -6.60
C TYR A 136 7.86 -14.59 -6.70
N CYS A 137 7.02 -13.67 -6.24
CA CYS A 137 7.34 -12.25 -6.22
C CYS A 137 8.53 -11.94 -5.31
N ASP A 138 8.64 -12.62 -4.17
CA ASP A 138 9.73 -12.43 -3.21
C ASP A 138 11.07 -12.99 -3.69
N THR A 139 11.06 -14.16 -4.36
CA THR A 139 12.29 -14.93 -4.58
C THR A 139 12.63 -15.24 -6.03
N LYS A 140 11.68 -15.12 -6.98
CA LYS A 140 11.86 -15.53 -8.37
C LYS A 140 11.81 -14.37 -9.36
N PHE A 141 11.03 -13.33 -9.05
CA PHE A 141 10.90 -12.14 -9.90
C PHE A 141 11.85 -11.05 -9.43
N ASP A 142 13.12 -11.12 -9.88
CA ASP A 142 14.19 -10.20 -9.47
C ASP A 142 13.87 -8.73 -9.78
N GLY A 143 13.03 -8.48 -10.80
CA GLY A 143 12.61 -7.13 -11.18
C GLY A 143 11.54 -6.50 -10.28
N ILE A 144 11.08 -7.18 -9.22
CA ILE A 144 10.08 -6.68 -8.27
C ILE A 144 10.77 -6.23 -6.99
N ASP A 145 10.41 -5.05 -6.49
CA ASP A 145 10.99 -4.47 -5.26
C ASP A 145 10.04 -4.59 -4.06
N ALA A 146 8.73 -4.56 -4.29
CA ALA A 146 7.71 -4.69 -3.26
C ALA A 146 6.40 -5.24 -3.83
N MET A 147 5.49 -5.64 -2.96
CA MET A 147 4.20 -6.24 -3.32
C MET A 147 3.03 -5.47 -2.70
N CYS A 148 1.98 -5.21 -3.48
CA CYS A 148 0.67 -4.81 -2.99
C CYS A 148 -0.29 -6.00 -3.13
N VAL A 149 -0.92 -6.42 -2.04
CA VAL A 149 -1.88 -7.53 -2.03
C VAL A 149 -3.26 -6.97 -1.78
N ILE A 150 -4.13 -7.05 -2.78
CA ILE A 150 -5.49 -6.50 -2.72
C ILE A 150 -6.48 -7.63 -2.49
N PHE A 151 -7.28 -7.48 -1.43
CA PHE A 151 -8.48 -8.26 -1.24
C PHE A 151 -9.71 -7.42 -1.56
N GLY A 152 -10.60 -7.95 -2.43
CA GLY A 152 -11.94 -7.43 -2.59
C GLY A 152 -12.83 -7.81 -1.40
N THR A 153 -14.04 -7.27 -1.34
CA THR A 153 -15.03 -7.74 -0.38
C THR A 153 -15.31 -9.22 -0.69
N PRO A 154 -15.05 -10.15 0.23
CA PRO A 154 -15.35 -11.55 -0.01
C PRO A 154 -16.86 -11.70 -0.14
N GLY A 155 -17.28 -12.50 -1.10
CA GLY A 155 -18.65 -12.95 -1.18
C GLY A 155 -18.99 -13.89 -0.01
N LEU A 156 -19.40 -15.09 -0.32
CA LEU A 156 -19.74 -16.12 0.68
C LEU A 156 -18.55 -16.99 1.12
N ALA A 157 -17.35 -16.77 0.57
CA ALA A 157 -16.18 -17.60 0.86
C ALA A 157 -15.44 -17.14 2.13
N PRO A 158 -14.98 -18.08 3.01
CA PRO A 158 -14.17 -17.73 4.16
C PRO A 158 -12.82 -17.13 3.74
N ILE A 159 -12.48 -15.95 4.25
CA ILE A 159 -11.26 -15.23 3.89
C ILE A 159 -10.14 -15.36 4.94
N HIS A 160 -10.48 -15.87 6.13
CA HIS A 160 -9.58 -15.94 7.28
C HIS A 160 -8.27 -16.68 7.01
N GLU A 161 -8.33 -17.79 6.26
CA GLU A 161 -7.13 -18.56 5.92
C GLU A 161 -6.19 -17.78 4.97
N ALA A 162 -6.75 -17.03 4.00
CA ALA A 162 -5.94 -16.18 3.13
C ALA A 162 -5.27 -15.06 3.93
N TYR A 163 -5.95 -14.48 4.92
CA TYR A 163 -5.37 -13.47 5.81
C TYR A 163 -4.26 -14.05 6.69
N ARG A 164 -4.40 -15.27 7.19
CA ARG A 164 -3.33 -15.97 7.93
C ARG A 164 -2.09 -16.16 7.06
N VAL A 165 -2.27 -16.67 5.84
CA VAL A 165 -1.18 -16.82 4.88
C VAL A 165 -0.51 -15.48 4.60
N LEU A 166 -1.29 -14.43 4.34
CA LEU A 166 -0.75 -13.09 4.13
C LEU A 166 0.05 -12.60 5.34
N SER A 167 -0.51 -12.70 6.55
CA SER A 167 0.15 -12.31 7.80
C SER A 167 1.48 -13.05 8.02
N ASP A 168 1.51 -14.36 7.75
CA ASP A 168 2.73 -15.16 7.90
C ASP A 168 3.77 -14.84 6.84
N LYS A 169 3.35 -14.59 5.60
CA LYS A 169 4.25 -14.13 4.54
C LYS A 169 4.82 -12.74 4.83
N MET A 170 4.05 -11.81 5.38
CA MET A 170 4.54 -10.50 5.79
C MET A 170 5.66 -10.56 6.84
N LYS A 171 5.69 -11.60 7.69
CA LYS A 171 6.73 -11.83 8.70
C LYS A 171 8.01 -12.40 8.11
N THR A 172 7.93 -13.13 7.00
CA THR A 172 9.03 -13.95 6.46
C THR A 172 9.58 -13.47 5.13
N ALA A 173 8.80 -12.73 4.33
CA ALA A 173 9.23 -12.21 3.05
C ALA A 173 10.37 -11.18 3.20
N LYS A 174 11.29 -11.20 2.25
CA LYS A 174 12.41 -10.25 2.16
C LYS A 174 11.97 -8.91 1.59
N LYS A 175 11.03 -8.95 0.64
CA LYS A 175 10.45 -7.75 0.01
C LYS A 175 9.22 -7.29 0.79
N PRO A 176 9.02 -5.98 0.98
CA PRO A 176 7.84 -5.45 1.68
C PRO A 176 6.53 -5.87 1.02
N ILE A 177 5.55 -6.20 1.84
CA ILE A 177 4.18 -6.51 1.42
C ILE A 177 3.25 -5.46 2.03
N PHE A 178 2.46 -4.81 1.18
CA PHE A 178 1.46 -3.82 1.56
C PHE A 178 0.06 -4.40 1.35
N PRO A 179 -0.64 -4.82 2.41
CA PRO A 179 -2.00 -5.34 2.31
C PRO A 179 -2.99 -4.19 2.10
N ILE A 180 -3.94 -4.41 1.21
CA ILE A 180 -5.08 -3.51 0.95
C ILE A 180 -6.33 -4.32 1.21
N LEU A 181 -6.91 -4.11 2.39
CA LEU A 181 -8.03 -4.89 2.91
C LEU A 181 -9.31 -4.06 2.94
N PRO A 182 -10.49 -4.66 2.73
CA PRO A 182 -11.76 -3.98 2.91
C PRO A 182 -11.96 -3.54 4.37
N SER A 183 -12.34 -2.29 4.59
CA SER A 183 -12.54 -1.73 5.94
C SER A 183 -13.62 -2.43 6.77
N THR A 184 -14.58 -3.06 6.12
CA THR A 184 -15.69 -3.79 6.76
C THR A 184 -15.28 -5.11 7.43
N LEU A 185 -14.09 -5.61 7.14
CA LEU A 185 -13.59 -6.89 7.68
C LEU A 185 -12.68 -6.69 8.90
N VAL A 186 -12.23 -5.49 9.15
CA VAL A 186 -11.31 -5.17 10.26
C VAL A 186 -12.06 -5.01 11.60
N ALA A 187 -13.37 -4.81 11.58
CA ALA A 187 -14.17 -4.51 12.77
C ALA A 187 -14.65 -5.74 13.58
N GLY A 188 -14.28 -6.95 13.22
CA GLY A 188 -14.80 -8.18 13.81
C GLY A 188 -13.81 -9.24 14.26
N GLU A 189 -12.51 -8.96 14.21
CA GLU A 189 -11.47 -9.93 14.58
C GLU A 189 -10.53 -9.35 15.64
N GLU A 190 -10.98 -9.33 16.88
CA GLU A 190 -10.12 -9.39 18.06
C GLU A 190 -9.90 -10.85 18.48
#